data_c2d87b385dbfc6f20a358308571baf73
#
_entry.id   c2d87b385dbfc6f20a358308571baf73
#
_cell.length_a   1.000
_cell.length_b   1.000
_cell.length_c   1.000
_cell.angle_alpha   90.00
_cell.angle_beta   90.00
_cell.angle_gamma   90.00
#
_symmetry.space_group_name_H-M   'P 1'
#
loop_
_entity.id
_entity.type
_entity.pdbx_description
1 polymer ?
#
loop_
_entity_poly.entity_id
_entity_poly.type
_entity_poly.pdbx_seq_one_letter_code
_entity_poly.pdbx_strand_id
1 'polypeptide(L)'
;MTARLLLADAPTARDALTFAGRASRIGDEGVRLQATGGVLVMSSAALAPQGLLDRTPTVLAMRVLRADPELECDLTVASLAETEDPSALALPDTALAPAWAGVSPPRGGWTPAGGIAAAVLASRAQWGIAAVAHALPAQPGEDVVRTVRGSIWGEPDEELAGLPRGVAFAAFSFGFIGGEEEARVSTAGRWTRVTLERGHILTRGPAAVGLTPVRETGVR
;
A
#
# COMPACT_ATOMS: atom_id res chain seq x y z
N MET A 1 -4.92 -2.86 30.41
CA MET A 1 -5.94 -2.18 29.56
C MET A 1 -5.45 -2.33 28.13
N THR A 2 -6.17 -3.06 27.30
CA THR A 2 -5.82 -3.20 25.87
C THR A 2 -5.93 -1.83 25.18
N ALA A 3 -4.90 -1.44 24.42
CA ALA A 3 -4.93 -0.18 23.69
C ALA A 3 -6.06 -0.20 22.64
N ARG A 4 -6.74 0.91 22.46
CA ARG A 4 -7.91 1.02 21.58
C ARG A 4 -7.70 2.09 20.53
N LEU A 5 -8.15 1.80 19.31
CA LEU A 5 -8.22 2.73 18.20
C LEU A 5 -9.64 3.29 18.15
N LEU A 6 -9.80 4.58 18.43
CA LEU A 6 -11.09 5.25 18.46
C LEU A 6 -11.39 5.90 17.10
N LEU A 7 -12.47 5.46 16.44
CA LEU A 7 -12.93 5.98 15.16
C LEU A 7 -14.09 6.94 15.37
N ALA A 8 -14.42 7.72 14.33
CA ALA A 8 -15.50 8.71 14.42
C ALA A 8 -16.89 8.06 14.61
N ASP A 9 -17.09 6.84 14.10
CA ASP A 9 -18.35 6.10 14.17
C ASP A 9 -18.16 4.61 13.86
N ALA A 10 -19.20 3.82 14.10
CA ALA A 10 -19.21 2.38 13.83
C ALA A 10 -19.04 2.00 12.35
N PRO A 11 -19.61 2.70 11.35
CA PRO A 11 -19.30 2.47 9.94
C PRO A 11 -17.82 2.64 9.62
N THR A 12 -17.16 3.66 10.16
CA THR A 12 -15.73 3.92 9.97
C THR A 12 -14.88 2.81 10.61
N ALA A 13 -15.25 2.31 11.79
CA ALA A 13 -14.58 1.17 12.42
C ALA A 13 -14.69 -0.11 11.56
N ARG A 14 -15.85 -0.38 10.98
CA ARG A 14 -16.04 -1.52 10.05
C ARG A 14 -15.22 -1.38 8.77
N ASP A 15 -15.05 -0.16 8.25
CA ASP A 15 -14.18 0.11 7.09
C ASP A 15 -12.72 -0.18 7.45
N ALA A 16 -12.26 0.23 8.63
CA ALA A 16 -10.92 -0.07 9.13
C ALA A 16 -10.68 -1.59 9.27
N LEU A 17 -11.62 -2.32 9.85
CA LEU A 17 -11.56 -3.79 9.95
C LEU A 17 -11.53 -4.46 8.57
N THR A 18 -12.33 -3.96 7.63
CA THR A 18 -12.34 -4.46 6.25
C THR A 18 -10.99 -4.27 5.59
N PHE A 19 -10.37 -3.09 5.75
CA PHE A 19 -9.04 -2.83 5.22
C PHE A 19 -8.00 -3.75 5.85
N ALA A 20 -7.98 -3.89 7.17
CA ALA A 20 -7.05 -4.77 7.90
C ALA A 20 -7.23 -6.24 7.51
N GLY A 21 -8.47 -6.71 7.39
CA GLY A 21 -8.77 -8.07 6.96
C GLY A 21 -8.37 -8.36 5.51
N ARG A 22 -8.38 -7.37 4.63
CA ARG A 22 -7.83 -7.50 3.26
C ARG A 22 -6.32 -7.52 3.25
N ALA A 23 -5.68 -6.69 4.06
CA ALA A 23 -4.23 -6.68 4.23
C ALA A 23 -3.69 -8.05 4.65
N SER A 24 -4.29 -8.69 5.65
CA SER A 24 -3.88 -10.01 6.14
C SER A 24 -4.02 -11.15 5.10
N ARG A 25 -4.89 -11.00 4.10
CA ARG A 25 -5.04 -11.97 3.00
C ARG A 25 -3.95 -11.83 1.93
N ILE A 26 -3.30 -10.67 1.87
CA ILE A 26 -2.26 -10.37 0.88
C ILE A 26 -0.89 -10.83 1.38
N GLY A 27 -0.65 -10.73 2.68
CA GLY A 27 0.59 -11.14 3.34
C GLY A 27 0.63 -10.72 4.81
N ASP A 28 1.70 -11.04 5.47
CA ASP A 28 1.90 -10.82 6.92
C ASP A 28 2.57 -9.47 7.22
N GLU A 29 2.58 -8.55 6.27
CA GLU A 29 3.26 -7.25 6.36
C GLU A 29 2.59 -6.28 7.36
N GLY A 30 1.39 -6.59 7.82
CA GLY A 30 0.63 -5.80 8.78
C GLY A 30 0.02 -4.52 8.19
N VAL A 31 -0.58 -3.74 9.08
CA VAL A 31 -1.20 -2.45 8.76
C VAL A 31 -0.57 -1.37 9.63
N ARG A 32 0.00 -0.35 9.00
CA ARG A 32 0.47 0.86 9.69
C ARG A 32 -0.71 1.79 9.92
N LEU A 33 -0.85 2.24 11.15
CA LEU A 33 -1.85 3.16 11.64
C LEU A 33 -1.14 4.46 12.02
N GLN A 34 -1.52 5.54 11.36
CA GLN A 34 -1.02 6.88 11.68
C GLN A 34 -2.21 7.79 11.93
N ALA A 35 -2.41 8.21 13.17
CA ALA A 35 -3.51 9.09 13.55
C ALA A 35 -2.96 10.40 14.10
N THR A 36 -3.57 11.49 13.66
CA THR A 36 -3.31 12.84 14.16
C THR A 36 -4.44 13.78 13.74
N GLY A 37 -4.85 14.67 14.62
CA GLY A 37 -5.83 15.73 14.33
C GLY A 37 -7.16 15.22 13.78
N GLY A 38 -7.67 14.09 14.25
CA GLY A 38 -8.95 13.52 13.83
C GLY A 38 -8.89 12.71 12.52
N VAL A 39 -7.71 12.45 11.99
CA VAL A 39 -7.50 11.68 10.76
C VAL A 39 -6.65 10.45 11.05
N LEU A 40 -7.16 9.28 10.68
CA LEU A 40 -6.41 8.02 10.65
C LEU A 40 -6.02 7.69 9.22
N VAL A 41 -4.74 7.56 8.98
CA VAL A 41 -4.19 6.98 7.75
C VAL A 41 -3.80 5.54 8.02
N MET A 42 -4.45 4.61 7.32
CA MET A 42 -4.10 3.20 7.31
C MET A 42 -3.32 2.88 6.04
N SER A 43 -2.21 2.18 6.16
CA SER A 43 -1.46 1.71 4.98
C SER A 43 -0.95 0.29 5.18
N SER A 44 -0.85 -0.46 4.07
CA SER A 44 -0.30 -1.81 4.04
C SER A 44 0.43 -2.05 2.74
N ALA A 45 1.54 -2.80 2.77
CA ALA A 45 2.28 -3.13 1.58
C ALA A 45 1.61 -4.29 0.82
N ALA A 46 1.24 -4.05 -0.43
CA ALA A 46 0.85 -5.10 -1.36
C ALA A 46 2.09 -5.71 -2.04
N LEU A 47 3.16 -4.92 -2.12
CA LEU A 47 4.46 -5.32 -2.65
C LEU A 47 5.54 -4.45 -1.99
N ALA A 48 6.61 -5.07 -1.53
CA ALA A 48 7.74 -4.36 -0.94
C ALA A 48 9.05 -5.13 -1.14
N PRO A 49 10.20 -4.45 -1.26
CA PRO A 49 11.49 -5.10 -1.31
C PRO A 49 11.81 -5.77 0.04
N GLN A 50 12.38 -6.97 0.00
CA GLN A 50 12.73 -7.76 1.19
C GLN A 50 14.19 -7.59 1.62
N GLY A 51 14.98 -6.84 0.86
CA GLY A 51 16.38 -6.61 1.18
C GLY A 51 16.99 -5.48 0.36
N LEU A 52 18.22 -5.15 0.70
CA LEU A 52 18.93 -4.00 0.11
C LEU A 52 19.15 -4.12 -1.41
N LEU A 53 19.33 -5.35 -1.91
CA LEU A 53 19.56 -5.62 -3.34
C LEU A 53 18.28 -5.96 -4.10
N ASP A 54 17.17 -6.08 -3.40
CA ASP A 54 15.87 -6.35 -4.01
C ASP A 54 15.34 -5.09 -4.72
N ARG A 55 15.12 -5.21 -6.02
CA ARG A 55 14.63 -4.15 -6.90
C ARG A 55 13.10 -4.10 -7.01
N THR A 56 12.41 -4.92 -6.25
CA THR A 56 10.95 -4.89 -6.20
C THR A 56 10.47 -3.48 -5.82
N PRO A 57 9.55 -2.88 -6.58
CA PRO A 57 9.00 -1.58 -6.22
C PRO A 57 8.17 -1.68 -4.93
N THR A 58 8.12 -0.61 -4.16
CA THR A 58 7.17 -0.52 -3.05
C THR A 58 5.80 -0.12 -3.61
N VAL A 59 4.77 -0.90 -3.29
CA VAL A 59 3.37 -0.61 -3.61
C VAL A 59 2.56 -0.70 -2.33
N LEU A 60 2.00 0.44 -1.90
CA LEU A 60 1.21 0.56 -0.68
C LEU A 60 -0.26 0.82 -1.03
N ALA A 61 -1.17 0.08 -0.43
CA ALA A 61 -2.56 0.49 -0.33
C ALA A 61 -2.72 1.43 0.85
N MET A 62 -3.53 2.48 0.69
CA MET A 62 -3.79 3.48 1.72
C MET A 62 -5.28 3.80 1.81
N ARG A 63 -5.79 3.84 3.03
CA ARG A 63 -7.14 4.30 3.37
C ARG A 63 -7.03 5.46 4.37
N VAL A 64 -7.83 6.49 4.16
CA VAL A 64 -7.90 7.64 5.05
C VAL A 64 -9.29 7.66 5.68
N LEU A 65 -9.35 7.67 7.00
CA LEU A 65 -10.57 7.57 7.78
C LEU A 65 -10.62 8.70 8.81
N ARG A 66 -11.83 8.98 9.31
CA ARG A 66 -12.03 9.91 10.42
C ARG A 66 -11.82 9.15 11.73
N ALA A 67 -11.08 9.76 12.65
CA ALA A 67 -10.80 9.23 13.97
C ALA A 67 -11.18 10.23 15.06
N ASP A 68 -11.09 9.82 16.30
CA ASP A 68 -11.16 10.72 17.43
C ASP A 68 -10.08 11.80 17.31
N PRO A 69 -10.40 13.10 17.50
CA PRO A 69 -9.42 14.19 17.39
C PRO A 69 -8.24 14.09 18.36
N GLU A 70 -8.42 13.42 19.49
CA GLU A 70 -7.38 13.22 20.50
C GLU A 70 -6.51 11.97 20.23
N LEU A 71 -6.91 11.15 19.23
CA LEU A 71 -6.16 9.96 18.88
C LEU A 71 -4.85 10.33 18.20
N GLU A 72 -3.73 10.01 18.83
CA GLU A 72 -2.38 10.17 18.30
C GLU A 72 -1.66 8.81 18.31
N CYS A 73 -1.29 8.32 17.14
CA CYS A 73 -0.50 7.08 17.03
C CYS A 73 0.30 7.01 15.74
N ASP A 74 1.40 6.26 15.77
CA ASP A 74 2.15 5.80 14.59
C ASP A 74 2.73 4.43 14.94
N LEU A 75 2.03 3.37 14.56
CA LEU A 75 2.43 1.99 14.82
C LEU A 75 1.94 1.07 13.71
N THR A 76 2.60 -0.09 13.56
CA THR A 76 2.17 -1.14 12.65
C THR A 76 1.70 -2.33 13.45
N VAL A 77 0.53 -2.87 13.10
CA VAL A 77 -0.10 -4.01 13.79
C VAL A 77 -0.40 -5.14 12.82
N ALA A 78 -0.41 -6.37 13.31
CA ALA A 78 -0.75 -7.54 12.51
C ALA A 78 -2.24 -7.60 12.18
N SER A 79 -3.09 -7.18 13.12
CA SER A 79 -4.55 -7.27 13.00
C SER A 79 -5.24 -6.20 13.84
N LEU A 80 -6.53 -6.04 13.61
CA LEU A 80 -7.45 -5.26 14.43
C LEU A 80 -8.59 -6.19 14.86
N ALA A 81 -9.17 -5.97 16.03
CA ALA A 81 -10.31 -6.73 16.50
C ALA A 81 -11.46 -5.81 16.96
N GLU A 82 -12.68 -6.33 16.89
CA GLU A 82 -13.86 -5.65 17.41
C GLU A 82 -13.80 -5.53 18.93
N THR A 83 -14.46 -4.51 19.47
CA THR A 83 -14.70 -4.34 20.90
C THR A 83 -16.21 -4.26 21.17
N GLU A 84 -16.61 -4.16 22.45
CA GLU A 84 -18.00 -3.92 22.83
C GLU A 84 -18.51 -2.57 22.31
N ASP A 85 -17.63 -1.57 22.20
CA ASP A 85 -17.93 -0.29 21.56
C ASP A 85 -17.76 -0.43 20.04
N PRO A 86 -18.84 -0.29 19.24
CA PRO A 86 -18.78 -0.49 17.80
C PRO A 86 -17.95 0.58 17.06
N SER A 87 -17.60 1.69 17.70
CA SER A 87 -16.73 2.74 17.16
C SER A 87 -15.26 2.59 17.56
N ALA A 88 -14.93 1.60 18.39
CA ALA A 88 -13.59 1.33 18.89
C ALA A 88 -13.08 -0.03 18.40
N LEU A 89 -11.79 -0.10 18.08
CA LEU A 89 -11.12 -1.36 17.74
C LEU A 89 -10.01 -1.66 18.73
N ALA A 90 -9.85 -2.93 19.08
CA ALA A 90 -8.73 -3.39 19.89
C ALA A 90 -7.47 -3.52 19.06
N LEU A 91 -6.36 -3.03 19.61
CA LEU A 91 -5.02 -3.20 19.08
C LEU A 91 -4.36 -4.42 19.74
N PRO A 92 -3.53 -5.18 19.02
CA PRO A 92 -2.72 -6.24 19.63
C PRO A 92 -1.67 -5.64 20.58
N ASP A 93 -1.22 -6.43 21.53
CA ASP A 93 -0.22 -6.01 22.53
C ASP A 93 1.18 -5.78 21.93
N THR A 94 1.43 -6.32 20.73
CA THR A 94 2.73 -6.25 20.05
C THR A 94 2.60 -5.50 18.73
N ALA A 95 3.42 -4.46 18.55
CA ALA A 95 3.59 -3.80 17.28
C ALA A 95 4.60 -4.52 16.39
N LEU A 96 4.41 -4.42 15.08
CA LEU A 96 5.35 -4.90 14.06
C LEU A 96 6.29 -3.76 13.63
N ALA A 97 7.45 -4.12 13.08
CA ALA A 97 8.41 -3.18 12.51
C ALA A 97 8.87 -3.61 11.10
N PRO A 98 7.95 -3.75 10.12
CA PRO A 98 8.34 -4.14 8.78
C PRO A 98 9.12 -3.02 8.09
N ALA A 99 10.09 -3.39 7.24
CA ALA A 99 11.00 -2.44 6.59
C ALA A 99 10.26 -1.38 5.76
N TRP A 100 9.16 -1.74 5.10
CA TRP A 100 8.36 -0.82 4.30
C TRP A 100 7.71 0.31 5.14
N ALA A 101 7.39 0.05 6.40
CA ALA A 101 6.75 1.05 7.27
C ALA A 101 7.70 2.21 7.65
N GLY A 102 9.02 2.02 7.52
CA GLY A 102 10.00 3.09 7.68
C GLY A 102 10.01 4.12 6.54
N VAL A 103 9.28 3.87 5.45
CA VAL A 103 9.24 4.75 4.28
C VAL A 103 7.85 5.36 4.14
N SER A 104 7.77 6.68 4.32
CA SER A 104 6.50 7.40 4.22
C SER A 104 6.39 8.18 2.90
N PRO A 105 5.23 8.15 2.23
CA PRO A 105 4.97 9.01 1.08
C PRO A 105 4.90 10.48 1.49
N PRO A 106 5.14 11.42 0.57
CA PRO A 106 5.02 12.85 0.84
C PRO A 106 3.58 13.22 1.24
N ARG A 107 3.45 14.10 2.23
CA ARG A 107 2.14 14.62 2.65
C ARG A 107 1.54 15.62 1.67
N GLY A 108 2.36 16.26 0.83
CA GLY A 108 1.95 17.28 -0.15
C GLY A 108 2.89 17.34 -1.35
N GLY A 109 2.71 18.36 -2.20
CA GLY A 109 3.54 18.55 -3.40
C GLY A 109 3.16 17.61 -4.54
N TRP A 110 1.94 17.10 -4.57
CA TRP A 110 1.44 16.22 -5.61
C TRP A 110 1.03 16.99 -6.85
N THR A 111 1.59 16.61 -8.00
CA THR A 111 1.28 17.18 -9.32
C THR A 111 0.46 16.17 -10.12
N PRO A 112 -0.67 16.57 -10.73
CA PRO A 112 -1.44 15.70 -11.61
C PRO A 112 -0.59 15.15 -12.77
N ALA A 113 -0.78 13.85 -13.06
CA ALA A 113 -0.02 13.13 -14.09
C ALA A 113 -0.91 12.25 -15.00
N GLY A 114 -2.23 12.49 -15.00
CA GLY A 114 -3.18 11.77 -15.83
C GLY A 114 -4.19 10.94 -15.07
N GLY A 115 -4.78 9.96 -15.74
CA GLY A 115 -5.77 9.05 -15.20
C GLY A 115 -5.62 7.63 -15.74
N ILE A 116 -6.22 6.67 -15.05
CA ILE A 116 -6.31 5.26 -15.47
C ILE A 116 -7.75 4.80 -15.20
N ALA A 117 -8.43 4.28 -16.23
CA ALA A 117 -9.77 3.75 -16.03
C ALA A 117 -9.78 2.58 -15.04
N ALA A 118 -10.73 2.55 -14.12
CA ALA A 118 -10.88 1.48 -13.13
C ALA A 118 -10.99 0.09 -13.78
N ALA A 119 -11.62 0.01 -14.96
CA ALA A 119 -11.73 -1.22 -15.75
C ALA A 119 -10.34 -1.74 -16.19
N VAL A 120 -9.40 -0.84 -16.54
CA VAL A 120 -8.02 -1.23 -16.88
C VAL A 120 -7.32 -1.78 -15.64
N LEU A 121 -7.43 -1.12 -14.49
CA LEU A 121 -6.88 -1.64 -13.23
C LEU A 121 -7.45 -3.04 -12.91
N ALA A 122 -8.77 -3.24 -13.08
CA ALA A 122 -9.40 -4.54 -12.83
C ALA A 122 -8.87 -5.63 -13.78
N SER A 123 -8.81 -5.35 -15.08
CA SER A 123 -8.33 -6.32 -16.08
C SER A 123 -6.87 -6.70 -15.86
N ARG A 124 -6.00 -5.74 -15.56
CA ARG A 124 -4.57 -5.99 -15.28
C ARG A 124 -4.36 -6.76 -13.98
N ALA A 125 -5.17 -6.50 -12.95
CA ALA A 125 -5.15 -7.29 -11.72
C ALA A 125 -5.53 -8.76 -11.97
N GLN A 126 -6.63 -9.01 -12.70
CA GLN A 126 -7.08 -10.35 -13.05
C GLN A 126 -6.05 -11.11 -13.89
N TRP A 127 -5.50 -10.43 -14.92
CA TRP A 127 -4.43 -11.00 -15.72
C TRP A 127 -3.22 -11.43 -14.85
N GLY A 128 -2.76 -10.55 -13.98
CA GLY A 128 -1.60 -10.83 -13.14
C GLY A 128 -1.87 -11.92 -12.10
N ILE A 129 -3.08 -12.01 -11.53
CA ILE A 129 -3.48 -13.12 -10.65
C ILE A 129 -3.38 -14.45 -11.40
N ALA A 130 -3.90 -14.53 -12.63
CA ALA A 130 -3.78 -15.72 -13.47
C ALA A 130 -2.32 -16.04 -13.82
N ALA A 131 -1.51 -15.04 -14.12
CA ALA A 131 -0.09 -15.21 -14.43
C ALA A 131 0.70 -15.77 -13.22
N VAL A 132 0.46 -15.24 -12.00
CA VAL A 132 1.06 -15.78 -10.77
C VAL A 132 0.64 -17.22 -10.54
N ALA A 133 -0.65 -17.52 -10.66
CA ALA A 133 -1.16 -18.89 -10.48
C ALA A 133 -0.55 -19.87 -11.49
N HIS A 134 -0.35 -19.45 -12.73
CA HIS A 134 0.28 -20.29 -13.78
C HIS A 134 1.78 -20.50 -13.56
N ALA A 135 2.48 -19.50 -13.02
CA ALA A 135 3.92 -19.55 -12.81
C ALA A 135 4.36 -20.33 -11.55
N LEU A 136 3.42 -20.55 -10.61
CA LEU A 136 3.70 -21.28 -9.38
C LEU A 136 3.67 -22.80 -9.62
N PRO A 137 4.65 -23.59 -9.08
CA PRO A 137 4.57 -25.04 -9.05
C PRO A 137 3.44 -25.52 -8.14
N ALA A 138 3.08 -26.82 -8.21
CA ALA A 138 1.98 -27.39 -7.43
C ALA A 138 2.14 -27.26 -5.90
N GLN A 139 3.39 -27.23 -5.40
CA GLN A 139 3.71 -27.06 -3.97
C GLN A 139 4.87 -26.04 -3.85
N PRO A 140 4.57 -24.73 -3.96
CA PRO A 140 5.59 -23.71 -3.89
C PRO A 140 6.00 -23.46 -2.43
N GLY A 141 7.30 -23.35 -2.16
CA GLY A 141 7.80 -22.75 -0.92
C GLY A 141 7.57 -21.23 -0.89
N GLU A 142 7.59 -20.64 0.30
CA GLU A 142 7.33 -19.21 0.49
C GLU A 142 8.24 -18.30 -0.35
N ASP A 143 9.53 -18.64 -0.45
CA ASP A 143 10.49 -17.87 -1.25
C ASP A 143 10.19 -17.91 -2.75
N VAL A 144 9.70 -19.04 -3.26
CA VAL A 144 9.27 -19.18 -4.65
C VAL A 144 8.03 -18.33 -4.91
N VAL A 145 7.05 -18.38 -4.02
CA VAL A 145 5.84 -17.54 -4.10
C VAL A 145 6.21 -16.05 -4.12
N ARG A 146 7.10 -15.64 -3.22
CA ARG A 146 7.58 -14.28 -3.12
C ARG A 146 8.30 -13.83 -4.39
N THR A 147 9.22 -14.65 -4.90
CA THR A 147 9.97 -14.35 -6.12
C THR A 147 9.05 -14.21 -7.34
N VAL A 148 8.12 -15.15 -7.53
CA VAL A 148 7.14 -15.10 -8.63
C VAL A 148 6.25 -13.87 -8.51
N ARG A 149 5.74 -13.58 -7.32
CA ARG A 149 4.94 -12.36 -7.10
C ARG A 149 5.74 -11.10 -7.38
N GLY A 150 6.98 -11.03 -6.87
CA GLY A 150 7.87 -9.88 -7.10
C GLY A 150 8.15 -9.64 -8.58
N SER A 151 8.42 -10.69 -9.35
CA SER A 151 8.68 -10.57 -10.79
C SER A 151 7.45 -10.14 -11.59
N ILE A 152 6.27 -10.69 -11.31
CA ILE A 152 5.05 -10.38 -12.07
C ILE A 152 4.49 -9.01 -11.67
N TRP A 153 4.35 -8.74 -10.36
CA TRP A 153 3.75 -7.51 -9.87
C TRP A 153 4.70 -6.32 -9.91
N GLY A 154 6.02 -6.57 -9.89
CA GLY A 154 7.03 -5.51 -9.98
C GLY A 154 7.24 -4.97 -11.39
N GLU A 155 6.82 -5.70 -12.42
CA GLU A 155 7.01 -5.35 -13.82
C GLU A 155 6.19 -4.11 -14.21
N PRO A 156 6.78 -3.12 -14.91
CA PRO A 156 6.04 -2.02 -15.50
C PRO A 156 5.02 -2.49 -16.54
N ASP A 157 3.89 -1.81 -16.65
CA ASP A 157 2.82 -2.13 -17.58
C ASP A 157 2.41 -0.88 -18.38
N GLU A 158 2.43 -0.97 -19.70
CA GLU A 158 2.10 0.16 -20.57
C GLU A 158 0.65 0.63 -20.43
N GLU A 159 -0.29 -0.30 -20.20
CA GLU A 159 -1.69 0.05 -19.95
C GLU A 159 -1.90 0.76 -18.60
N LEU A 160 -0.93 0.67 -17.71
CA LEU A 160 -0.89 1.39 -16.42
C LEU A 160 0.02 2.63 -16.49
N ALA A 161 0.26 3.18 -17.68
CA ALA A 161 1.17 4.31 -17.89
C ALA A 161 2.60 4.05 -17.36
N GLY A 162 3.10 2.83 -17.50
CA GLY A 162 4.43 2.42 -17.03
C GLY A 162 4.53 2.16 -15.53
N LEU A 163 3.43 2.21 -14.79
CA LEU A 163 3.41 1.84 -13.37
C LEU A 163 3.54 0.32 -13.21
N PRO A 164 4.11 -0.14 -12.08
CA PRO A 164 4.20 -1.58 -11.81
C PRO A 164 2.80 -2.21 -11.70
N ARG A 165 2.63 -3.43 -12.24
CA ARG A 165 1.36 -4.18 -12.19
C ARG A 165 0.82 -4.35 -10.77
N GLY A 166 1.69 -4.32 -9.76
CA GLY A 166 1.32 -4.32 -8.36
C GLY A 166 0.34 -3.21 -7.95
N VAL A 167 0.29 -2.10 -8.71
CA VAL A 167 -0.69 -1.02 -8.51
C VAL A 167 -2.11 -1.53 -8.78
N ALA A 168 -2.31 -2.25 -9.88
CA ALA A 168 -3.60 -2.87 -10.22
C ALA A 168 -3.98 -3.96 -9.21
N PHE A 169 -3.02 -4.81 -8.85
CA PHE A 169 -3.21 -5.84 -7.82
C PHE A 169 -3.65 -5.24 -6.49
N ALA A 170 -2.99 -4.19 -6.00
CA ALA A 170 -3.34 -3.54 -4.76
C ALA A 170 -4.74 -2.91 -4.83
N ALA A 171 -5.06 -2.17 -5.91
CA ALA A 171 -6.38 -1.57 -6.09
C ALA A 171 -7.51 -2.60 -6.05
N PHE A 172 -7.30 -3.74 -6.70
CA PHE A 172 -8.26 -4.85 -6.74
C PHE A 172 -8.38 -5.55 -5.38
N SER A 173 -7.26 -5.97 -4.80
CA SER A 173 -7.23 -6.78 -3.58
C SER A 173 -7.74 -6.02 -2.36
N PHE A 174 -7.48 -4.71 -2.28
CA PHE A 174 -8.03 -3.84 -1.24
C PHE A 174 -9.46 -3.37 -1.54
N GLY A 175 -10.04 -3.76 -2.70
CA GLY A 175 -11.41 -3.44 -3.09
C GLY A 175 -11.65 -1.94 -3.30
N PHE A 176 -10.64 -1.24 -3.81
CA PHE A 176 -10.76 0.18 -4.11
C PHE A 176 -11.42 0.44 -5.46
N ILE A 177 -11.39 -0.54 -6.36
CA ILE A 177 -12.08 -0.46 -7.64
C ILE A 177 -13.59 -0.57 -7.39
N GLY A 178 -14.34 0.45 -7.79
CA GLY A 178 -15.79 0.52 -7.60
C GLY A 178 -16.47 1.16 -8.79
N GLY A 179 -17.13 0.37 -9.64
CA GLY A 179 -17.87 0.90 -10.76
C GLY A 179 -17.01 1.46 -11.90
N GLU A 180 -17.62 2.36 -12.66
CA GLU A 180 -16.99 3.07 -13.79
C GLU A 180 -16.41 4.39 -13.30
N GLU A 181 -15.21 4.35 -12.75
CA GLU A 181 -14.47 5.55 -12.34
C GLU A 181 -13.13 5.66 -13.06
N GLU A 182 -12.59 6.85 -13.15
CA GLU A 182 -11.23 7.10 -13.59
C GLU A 182 -10.35 7.41 -12.37
N ALA A 183 -9.39 6.54 -12.11
CA ALA A 183 -8.41 6.75 -11.05
C ALA A 183 -7.46 7.89 -11.43
N ARG A 184 -7.36 8.91 -10.57
CA ARG A 184 -6.46 10.05 -10.80
C ARG A 184 -5.03 9.68 -10.44
N VAL A 185 -4.10 9.94 -11.34
CA VAL A 185 -2.67 9.74 -11.14
C VAL A 185 -2.00 11.06 -10.77
N SER A 186 -1.17 11.06 -9.75
CA SER A 186 -0.36 12.21 -9.33
C SER A 186 1.03 11.77 -8.91
N THR A 187 2.02 12.64 -9.10
CA THR A 187 3.43 12.38 -8.76
C THR A 187 3.97 13.38 -7.75
N ALA A 188 4.87 12.94 -6.88
CA ALA A 188 5.61 13.79 -5.97
C ALA A 188 7.01 13.18 -5.71
N GLY A 189 8.06 13.77 -6.27
CA GLY A 189 9.40 13.21 -6.26
C GLY A 189 9.44 11.81 -6.88
N ARG A 190 9.79 10.80 -6.08
CA ARG A 190 9.87 9.39 -6.53
C ARG A 190 8.57 8.61 -6.32
N TRP A 191 7.54 9.25 -5.82
CA TRP A 191 6.27 8.63 -5.54
C TRP A 191 5.24 8.92 -6.63
N THR A 192 4.46 7.93 -6.96
CA THR A 192 3.23 8.06 -7.74
C THR A 192 2.05 7.61 -6.88
N ARG A 193 0.98 8.38 -6.91
CA ARG A 193 -0.27 8.09 -6.23
C ARG A 193 -1.39 7.90 -7.24
N VAL A 194 -2.04 6.78 -7.19
CA VAL A 194 -3.27 6.47 -7.92
C VAL A 194 -4.43 6.56 -6.93
N THR A 195 -5.34 7.49 -7.18
CA THR A 195 -6.45 7.81 -6.28
C THR A 195 -7.77 7.35 -6.89
N LEU A 196 -8.47 6.47 -6.19
CA LEU A 196 -9.83 6.04 -6.46
C LEU A 196 -10.76 6.58 -5.35
N GLU A 197 -12.06 6.48 -5.54
CA GLU A 197 -13.05 6.93 -4.54
C GLU A 197 -12.88 6.23 -3.19
N ARG A 198 -12.51 4.95 -3.20
CA ARG A 198 -12.42 4.11 -2.00
C ARG A 198 -11.05 4.06 -1.36
N GLY A 199 -10.02 4.67 -1.97
CA GLY A 199 -8.67 4.67 -1.41
C GLY A 199 -7.59 5.09 -2.39
N HIS A 200 -6.35 4.94 -1.95
CA HIS A 200 -5.19 5.33 -2.73
C HIS A 200 -4.22 4.18 -2.85
N ILE A 201 -3.56 4.08 -4.00
CA ILE A 201 -2.38 3.24 -4.16
C ILE A 201 -1.19 4.15 -4.34
N LEU A 202 -0.14 3.91 -3.56
CA LEU A 202 1.10 4.65 -3.66
C LEU A 202 2.20 3.71 -4.12
N THR A 203 2.93 4.10 -5.14
CA THR A 203 4.08 3.32 -5.59
C THR A 203 5.33 4.16 -5.62
N ARG A 204 6.44 3.53 -5.29
CA ARG A 204 7.78 4.10 -5.35
C ARG A 204 8.67 3.11 -6.08
N GLY A 205 9.27 3.55 -7.18
CA GLY A 205 10.27 2.76 -7.90
C GLY A 205 11.46 2.39 -7.04
N PRO A 206 12.24 1.36 -7.43
CA PRO A 206 13.43 0.94 -6.70
C PRO A 206 14.38 2.10 -6.47
N ALA A 207 15.18 2.04 -5.41
CA ALA A 207 16.21 3.02 -5.17
C ALA A 207 17.17 3.02 -6.38
N ALA A 208 17.21 4.14 -7.11
CA ALA A 208 18.28 4.31 -8.07
C ALA A 208 19.58 4.35 -7.25
N VAL A 209 20.41 3.32 -7.39
CA VAL A 209 21.81 3.37 -6.95
C VAL A 209 22.49 4.26 -7.97
N GLY A 210 22.28 5.59 -7.84
CA GLY A 210 22.92 6.59 -8.65
C GLY A 210 24.33 6.79 -8.11
N LEU A 211 25.31 6.63 -8.98
CA LEU A 211 26.61 7.24 -8.78
C LEU A 211 26.34 8.73 -8.55
N THR A 212 26.62 9.23 -7.36
CA THR A 212 26.63 10.67 -7.10
C THR A 212 27.62 11.25 -8.10
N PRO A 213 27.23 12.20 -8.98
CA PRO A 213 28.20 12.80 -9.88
C PRO A 213 29.28 13.46 -9.01
N VAL A 214 30.50 12.99 -9.15
CA VAL A 214 31.67 13.61 -8.51
C VAL A 214 31.76 15.03 -9.10
N ARG A 215 31.52 16.01 -8.25
CA ARG A 215 31.74 17.42 -8.61
C ARG A 215 33.25 17.58 -8.75
N GLU A 216 33.76 17.63 -9.98
CA GLU A 216 35.12 18.05 -10.23
C GLU A 216 35.27 19.49 -9.75
N THR A 217 35.94 19.68 -8.62
CA THR A 217 36.39 20.98 -8.17
C THR A 217 37.58 21.33 -9.05
N GLY A 218 37.35 22.12 -10.10
CA GLY A 218 38.42 22.67 -10.92
C GLY A 218 39.33 23.52 -10.04
N VAL A 219 40.56 23.07 -9.86
CA VAL A 219 41.67 23.87 -9.33
C VAL A 219 42.08 24.88 -10.42
N ARG A 220 41.95 26.16 -10.09
CA ARG A 220 42.63 27.24 -10.82
C ARG A 220 43.98 27.46 -10.24
#